data_ea4c6504313c9664d1e456a8d9d4fdcb
#
_entry.id   ea4c6504313c9664d1e456a8d9d4fdcb
#
_cell.length_a   1.000
_cell.length_b   1.000
_cell.length_c   1.000
_cell.angle_alpha   90.00
_cell.angle_beta   90.00
_cell.angle_gamma   90.00
#
_symmetry.space_group_name_H-M   'P 1'
#
loop_
_entity.id
_entity.type
_entity.pdbx_description
1 polymer ?
#
loop_
_entity_poly.entity_id
_entity_poly.type
_entity_poly.pdbx_seq_one_letter_code
_entity_poly.pdbx_strand_id
1 'polypeptide(L)'
;MAYAALASARLGHRSAAIFGADKIAAGAAEIDLLRSAGVEVHIVPLEQGPIFENVEKDHGRVQTCIEPGEPVPVVDVPNVWRAAPAWLVVPVSNETGPEWAAAIPPDARLVLGWQGLLRKLVAGTETGRKAPTRGPLVDRADLIGVSRGDLGKGTGLDELNKLLRPGTRLVLTDGIHGGLAFEATTRGPANEVTYDSIPSRQVDSTGAGDVFLAALVAAWLDRGAPTEEPGPTSADLRWAAAAGALAVEGVGLPGVPDRAAVIARLADIDHEGQKRHGSDCSRSEDRPDRH
;
A
#
# COMPACT_ATOMS: atom_id res chain seq x y z
N MET A 1 0.72 4.00 7.79
CA MET A 1 1.09 2.91 8.73
C MET A 1 -0.12 2.35 9.49
N ALA A 2 -0.94 3.14 10.18
CA ALA A 2 -2.13 2.66 10.92
C ALA A 2 -3.11 1.88 10.01
N TYR A 3 -3.36 2.40 8.81
CA TYR A 3 -4.19 1.73 7.80
C TYR A 3 -3.65 0.35 7.41
N ALA A 4 -2.34 0.22 7.18
CA ALA A 4 -1.73 -1.06 6.84
C ALA A 4 -1.82 -2.08 7.98
N ALA A 5 -1.58 -1.65 9.22
CA ALA A 5 -1.66 -2.51 10.39
C ALA A 5 -3.09 -3.02 10.62
N LEU A 6 -4.09 -2.11 10.52
CA LEU A 6 -5.50 -2.47 10.66
C LEU A 6 -5.96 -3.40 9.54
N ALA A 7 -5.56 -3.11 8.29
CA ALA A 7 -5.89 -3.95 7.15
C ALA A 7 -5.31 -5.36 7.32
N SER A 8 -4.05 -5.50 7.71
CA SER A 8 -3.44 -6.81 7.97
C SER A 8 -4.24 -7.61 9.01
N ALA A 9 -4.63 -6.98 10.13
CA ALA A 9 -5.42 -7.62 11.18
C ALA A 9 -6.83 -8.02 10.68
N ARG A 10 -7.54 -7.11 10.01
CA ARG A 10 -8.90 -7.36 9.48
C ARG A 10 -8.91 -8.40 8.35
N LEU A 11 -7.79 -8.56 7.66
CA LEU A 11 -7.61 -9.62 6.65
C LEU A 11 -7.20 -10.97 7.26
N GLY A 12 -7.10 -11.07 8.60
CA GLY A 12 -6.94 -12.32 9.32
C GLY A 12 -5.50 -12.66 9.70
N HIS A 13 -4.55 -11.73 9.59
CA HIS A 13 -3.16 -11.94 9.98
C HIS A 13 -2.88 -11.38 11.37
N ARG A 14 -2.05 -12.07 12.16
CA ARG A 14 -1.48 -11.45 13.37
C ARG A 14 -0.66 -10.26 12.96
N SER A 15 -0.95 -9.12 13.55
CA SER A 15 -0.36 -7.84 13.18
C SER A 15 0.23 -7.15 14.39
N ALA A 16 1.44 -6.59 14.22
CA ALA A 16 2.07 -5.71 15.18
C ALA A 16 2.47 -4.41 14.47
N ALA A 17 2.49 -3.30 15.18
CA ALA A 17 2.84 -2.00 14.62
C ALA A 17 3.70 -1.19 15.58
N ILE A 18 4.73 -0.52 15.03
CA ILE A 18 5.60 0.41 15.75
C ILE A 18 5.27 1.81 15.25
N PHE A 19 4.82 2.68 16.14
CA PHE A 19 4.49 4.07 15.84
C PHE A 19 5.40 5.01 16.60
N GLY A 20 6.03 5.96 15.91
CA GLY A 20 6.52 7.18 16.55
C GLY A 20 5.34 8.11 16.79
N ALA A 21 5.12 8.53 18.04
CA ALA A 21 4.00 9.38 18.39
C ALA A 21 4.38 10.35 19.51
N ASP A 22 3.95 11.59 19.39
CA ASP A 22 3.93 12.54 20.49
C ASP A 22 2.82 12.19 21.51
N LYS A 23 2.77 12.93 22.60
CA LYS A 23 1.82 12.69 23.69
C LYS A 23 0.35 12.76 23.23
N ILE A 24 0.03 13.60 22.25
CA ILE A 24 -1.34 13.76 21.73
C ILE A 24 -1.71 12.55 20.87
N ALA A 25 -0.86 12.22 19.90
CA ALA A 25 -1.07 11.10 19.00
C ALA A 25 -1.07 9.75 19.72
N ALA A 26 -0.27 9.60 20.77
CA ALA A 26 -0.24 8.38 21.60
C ALA A 26 -1.55 8.11 22.34
N GLY A 27 -2.35 9.15 22.60
CA GLY A 27 -3.67 9.07 23.23
C GLY A 27 -4.86 9.10 22.25
N ALA A 28 -4.61 9.00 20.96
CA ALA A 28 -5.65 9.05 19.94
C ALA A 28 -6.54 7.79 19.95
N ALA A 29 -7.84 7.97 19.70
CA ALA A 29 -8.82 6.87 19.64
C ALA A 29 -8.48 5.81 18.58
N GLU A 30 -7.74 6.19 17.55
CA GLU A 30 -7.24 5.30 16.51
C GLU A 30 -6.31 4.23 17.05
N ILE A 31 -5.52 4.53 18.09
CA ILE A 31 -4.67 3.55 18.76
C ILE A 31 -5.51 2.48 19.47
N ASP A 32 -6.63 2.88 20.12
CA ASP A 32 -7.54 1.95 20.77
C ASP A 32 -8.29 1.11 19.74
N LEU A 33 -8.65 1.69 18.60
CA LEU A 33 -9.23 0.95 17.47
C LEU A 33 -8.28 -0.15 16.98
N LEU A 34 -7.01 0.16 16.80
CA LEU A 34 -5.99 -0.83 16.41
C LEU A 34 -5.88 -1.97 17.41
N ARG A 35 -5.77 -1.64 18.70
CA ARG A 35 -5.71 -2.63 19.79
C ARG A 35 -6.96 -3.51 19.84
N SER A 36 -8.15 -2.90 19.70
CA SER A 36 -9.42 -3.64 19.70
C SER A 36 -9.57 -4.58 18.49
N ALA A 37 -8.92 -4.26 17.38
CA ALA A 37 -8.82 -5.12 16.19
C ALA A 37 -7.73 -6.21 16.32
N GLY A 38 -7.04 -6.31 17.46
CA GLY A 38 -6.01 -7.32 17.71
C GLY A 38 -4.60 -6.94 17.22
N VAL A 39 -4.37 -5.68 16.87
CA VAL A 39 -3.02 -5.21 16.54
C VAL A 39 -2.21 -5.01 17.82
N GLU A 40 -1.04 -5.64 17.92
CA GLU A 40 -0.07 -5.37 18.97
C GLU A 40 0.63 -4.03 18.69
N VAL A 41 0.38 -3.01 19.50
CA VAL A 41 0.87 -1.63 19.25
C VAL A 41 2.01 -1.29 20.19
N HIS A 42 3.16 -0.92 19.62
CA HIS A 42 4.30 -0.33 20.32
C HIS A 42 4.44 1.15 19.93
N ILE A 43 4.38 2.03 20.92
CA ILE A 43 4.55 3.48 20.72
C ILE A 43 5.97 3.86 21.13
N VAL A 44 6.70 4.47 20.19
CA VAL A 44 7.98 5.11 20.43
C VAL A 44 7.69 6.58 20.73
N PRO A 45 7.97 7.07 21.94
CA PRO A 45 7.72 8.46 22.29
C PRO A 45 8.57 9.40 21.45
N LEU A 46 7.95 10.41 20.86
CA LEU A 46 8.56 11.52 20.16
C LEU A 46 8.20 12.83 20.85
N GLU A 47 9.08 13.81 20.80
CA GLU A 47 8.76 15.16 21.26
C GLU A 47 7.73 15.81 20.31
N GLN A 48 7.91 15.56 18.98
CA GLN A 48 7.05 16.10 17.95
C GLN A 48 6.72 15.04 16.88
N GLY A 49 5.44 14.71 16.76
CA GLY A 49 4.91 13.90 15.65
C GLY A 49 4.70 14.72 14.37
N PRO A 50 4.57 14.09 13.20
CA PRO A 50 4.28 14.80 11.96
C PRO A 50 2.83 15.29 11.95
N ILE A 51 2.63 16.56 11.52
CA ILE A 51 1.31 17.18 11.40
C ILE A 51 1.09 17.62 9.96
N PHE A 52 0.00 17.16 9.36
CA PHE A 52 -0.42 17.52 8.02
C PHE A 52 -1.83 18.12 8.03
N GLU A 53 -2.02 19.18 7.27
CA GLU A 53 -3.32 19.71 6.93
C GLU A 53 -3.69 19.29 5.51
N ASN A 54 -4.88 18.74 5.32
CA ASN A 54 -5.40 18.33 4.02
C ASN A 54 -6.62 19.18 3.67
N VAL A 55 -6.56 19.86 2.54
CA VAL A 55 -7.65 20.71 2.04
C VAL A 55 -8.05 20.20 0.65
N GLU A 56 -9.33 19.83 0.50
CA GLU A 56 -9.90 19.51 -0.82
C GLU A 56 -10.12 20.82 -1.60
N LYS A 57 -9.62 20.86 -2.84
CA LYS A 57 -9.79 21.97 -3.78
C LYS A 57 -10.39 21.46 -5.09
N ASP A 58 -10.86 22.37 -5.95
CA ASP A 58 -11.48 22.03 -7.25
C ASP A 58 -10.59 21.17 -8.16
N HIS A 59 -9.28 21.22 -7.97
CA HIS A 59 -8.28 20.47 -8.77
C HIS A 59 -7.59 19.38 -7.98
N GLY A 60 -8.18 18.91 -6.88
CA GLY A 60 -7.69 17.85 -6.04
C GLY A 60 -7.23 18.27 -4.65
N ARG A 61 -6.74 17.32 -3.89
CA ARG A 61 -6.30 17.50 -2.51
C ARG A 61 -4.95 18.19 -2.43
N VAL A 62 -4.88 19.26 -1.67
CA VAL A 62 -3.63 19.93 -1.29
C VAL A 62 -3.27 19.52 0.14
N GLN A 63 -2.05 19.05 0.33
CA GLN A 63 -1.53 18.69 1.64
C GLN A 63 -0.41 19.65 2.05
N THR A 64 -0.58 20.30 3.20
CA THR A 64 0.42 21.18 3.82
C THR A 64 1.10 20.42 4.96
N CYS A 65 2.43 20.44 4.98
CA CYS A 65 3.21 19.95 6.11
C CYS A 65 3.24 21.06 7.16
N ILE A 66 2.48 20.92 8.23
CA ILE A 66 2.54 21.86 9.36
C ILE A 66 3.80 21.59 10.16
N GLU A 67 4.07 20.30 10.45
CA GLU A 67 5.27 19.85 11.14
C GLU A 67 5.76 18.53 10.50
N PRO A 68 7.03 18.40 10.12
CA PRO A 68 7.56 17.18 9.52
C PRO A 68 7.70 16.01 10.52
N GLY A 69 7.74 16.30 11.81
CA GLY A 69 7.98 15.30 12.86
C GLY A 69 9.45 14.87 12.97
N GLU A 70 9.71 14.01 13.91
CA GLU A 70 11.04 13.46 14.21
C GLU A 70 11.22 12.07 13.61
N PRO A 71 12.47 11.64 13.35
CA PRO A 71 12.76 10.27 12.98
C PRO A 71 12.36 9.29 14.09
N VAL A 72 11.78 8.17 13.70
CA VAL A 72 11.49 7.06 14.62
C VAL A 72 12.78 6.23 14.80
N PRO A 73 13.39 6.21 15.99
CA PRO A 73 14.58 5.41 16.23
C PRO A 73 14.27 3.92 16.14
N VAL A 74 15.29 3.14 15.79
CA VAL A 74 15.21 1.68 15.90
C VAL A 74 15.03 1.30 17.37
N VAL A 75 14.06 0.46 17.63
CA VAL A 75 13.75 -0.04 18.96
C VAL A 75 13.88 -1.56 19.04
N ASP A 76 14.16 -2.06 20.23
CA ASP A 76 14.08 -3.49 20.47
C ASP A 76 12.63 -3.96 20.45
N VAL A 77 12.38 -4.97 19.64
CA VAL A 77 11.07 -5.58 19.51
C VAL A 77 11.06 -7.00 20.08
N PRO A 78 9.93 -7.49 20.56
CA PRO A 78 9.79 -8.86 21.02
C PRO A 78 10.27 -9.88 19.98
N ASN A 79 10.87 -10.99 20.42
CA ASN A 79 11.35 -12.03 19.51
C ASN A 79 10.24 -12.57 18.59
N VAL A 80 8.99 -12.62 19.07
CA VAL A 80 7.85 -13.05 18.25
C VAL A 80 7.61 -12.11 17.06
N TRP A 81 7.90 -10.81 17.18
CA TRP A 81 7.81 -9.87 16.07
C TRP A 81 8.99 -10.02 15.11
N ARG A 82 10.20 -10.31 15.65
CA ARG A 82 11.38 -10.61 14.81
C ARG A 82 11.15 -11.84 13.93
N ALA A 83 10.35 -12.80 14.39
CA ALA A 83 9.98 -13.98 13.63
C ALA A 83 8.84 -13.75 12.62
N ALA A 84 8.34 -12.51 12.47
CA ALA A 84 7.30 -12.20 11.49
C ALA A 84 7.82 -12.45 10.06
N PRO A 85 7.04 -13.11 9.19
CA PRO A 85 7.46 -13.44 7.84
C PRO A 85 7.56 -12.21 6.92
N ALA A 86 6.87 -11.12 7.25
CA ALA A 86 6.89 -9.87 6.50
C ALA A 86 6.91 -8.65 7.41
N TRP A 87 7.65 -7.62 6.98
CA TRP A 87 7.72 -6.31 7.58
C TRP A 87 7.30 -5.26 6.56
N LEU A 88 6.26 -4.48 6.89
CA LEU A 88 5.79 -3.38 6.07
C LEU A 88 6.35 -2.08 6.63
N VAL A 89 7.20 -1.43 5.86
CA VAL A 89 7.73 -0.09 6.15
C VAL A 89 6.97 0.90 5.27
N VAL A 90 6.05 1.65 5.87
CA VAL A 90 5.14 2.57 5.17
C VAL A 90 5.21 3.96 5.78
N PRO A 91 6.35 4.66 5.62
CA PRO A 91 6.56 5.99 6.16
C PRO A 91 5.60 7.02 5.52
N VAL A 92 5.25 8.06 6.27
CA VAL A 92 4.41 9.15 5.81
C VAL A 92 5.16 10.48 5.75
N SER A 93 6.19 10.66 6.58
CA SER A 93 6.94 11.91 6.72
C SER A 93 8.46 11.74 6.61
N ASN A 94 8.93 10.65 6.01
CA ASN A 94 10.35 10.31 5.96
C ASN A 94 10.94 10.00 7.35
N GLU A 95 10.10 9.58 8.28
CA GLU A 95 10.42 9.29 9.68
C GLU A 95 11.19 7.99 9.88
N THR A 96 11.22 7.13 8.86
CA THR A 96 11.95 5.85 8.90
C THR A 96 13.33 6.02 8.30
N GLY A 97 14.36 6.01 9.16
CA GLY A 97 15.76 6.17 8.75
C GLY A 97 16.36 4.90 8.11
N PRO A 98 17.54 5.03 7.49
CA PRO A 98 18.22 3.93 6.81
C PRO A 98 18.61 2.77 7.73
N GLU A 99 18.77 3.02 9.03
CA GLU A 99 19.12 2.04 10.07
C GLU A 99 18.04 0.96 10.23
N TRP A 100 16.80 1.24 9.90
CA TRP A 100 15.73 0.26 9.91
C TRP A 100 15.95 -0.89 8.93
N ALA A 101 16.65 -0.62 7.81
CA ALA A 101 16.97 -1.67 6.85
C ALA A 101 17.83 -2.79 7.45
N ALA A 102 18.74 -2.44 8.38
CA ALA A 102 19.60 -3.40 9.08
C ALA A 102 18.89 -4.02 10.30
N ALA A 103 17.92 -3.33 10.89
CA ALA A 103 17.18 -3.80 12.07
C ALA A 103 16.14 -4.88 11.73
N ILE A 104 15.62 -4.86 10.51
CA ILE A 104 14.67 -5.88 10.03
C ILE A 104 15.41 -7.20 9.78
N PRO A 105 14.92 -8.33 10.33
CA PRO A 105 15.57 -9.62 10.18
C PRO A 105 15.82 -9.99 8.71
N PRO A 106 17.00 -10.55 8.38
CA PRO A 106 17.36 -10.85 6.99
C PRO A 106 16.43 -11.85 6.32
N ASP A 107 15.86 -12.78 7.10
CA ASP A 107 14.93 -13.81 6.59
C ASP A 107 13.49 -13.29 6.43
N ALA A 108 13.18 -12.11 6.97
CA ALA A 108 11.87 -11.50 6.81
C ALA A 108 11.77 -10.78 5.46
N ARG A 109 10.61 -10.83 4.84
CA ARG A 109 10.29 -10.03 3.66
C ARG A 109 10.16 -8.56 4.04
N LEU A 110 10.91 -7.69 3.38
CA LEU A 110 10.72 -6.25 3.53
C LEU A 110 9.85 -5.73 2.40
N VAL A 111 8.71 -5.16 2.78
CA VAL A 111 7.79 -4.47 1.88
C VAL A 111 7.81 -2.98 2.19
N LEU A 112 8.12 -2.16 1.19
CA LEU A 112 8.30 -0.72 1.33
C LEU A 112 7.17 0.04 0.61
N GLY A 113 6.41 0.85 1.34
CA GLY A 113 5.61 1.92 0.76
C GLY A 113 6.50 3.14 0.54
N TRP A 114 6.82 3.46 -0.71
CA TRP A 114 7.85 4.44 -1.04
C TRP A 114 7.44 5.88 -0.80
N GLN A 115 6.14 6.17 -0.68
CA GLN A 115 5.55 7.51 -0.63
C GLN A 115 6.27 8.45 0.35
N GLY A 116 6.41 8.06 1.62
CA GLY A 116 6.99 8.93 2.65
C GLY A 116 8.42 9.35 2.34
N LEU A 117 9.23 8.46 1.73
CA LEU A 117 10.60 8.77 1.34
C LEU A 117 10.68 9.69 0.11
N LEU A 118 9.60 9.81 -0.67
CA LEU A 118 9.51 10.69 -1.84
C LEU A 118 8.96 12.08 -1.51
N ARG A 119 8.59 12.34 -0.27
CA ARG A 119 8.08 13.64 0.17
C ARG A 119 9.21 14.60 0.52
N LYS A 120 9.11 15.83 0.02
CA LYS A 120 9.89 16.96 0.47
C LYS A 120 9.03 17.74 1.48
N LEU A 121 9.41 17.68 2.75
CA LEU A 121 8.68 18.28 3.85
C LEU A 121 9.45 19.51 4.37
N VAL A 122 8.76 20.65 4.39
CA VAL A 122 9.22 21.89 4.99
C VAL A 122 8.04 22.44 5.78
N ALA A 123 8.25 22.71 7.06
CA ALA A 123 7.19 23.22 7.94
C ALA A 123 6.52 24.46 7.36
N GLY A 124 5.17 24.49 7.43
CA GLY A 124 4.34 25.59 6.91
C GLY A 124 4.20 25.65 5.39
N THR A 125 4.68 24.64 4.63
CA THR A 125 4.59 24.65 3.16
C THR A 125 3.82 23.44 2.62
N GLU A 126 3.35 23.57 1.38
CA GLU A 126 2.77 22.44 0.65
C GLU A 126 3.79 21.30 0.51
N THR A 127 3.32 20.07 0.71
CA THR A 127 4.14 18.88 0.59
C THR A 127 4.66 18.71 -0.83
N GLY A 128 5.97 18.85 -1.00
CA GLY A 128 6.64 18.66 -2.28
C GLY A 128 7.01 17.19 -2.53
N ARG A 129 7.56 16.94 -3.72
CA ARG A 129 8.08 15.62 -4.13
C ARG A 129 9.58 15.65 -4.31
N LYS A 130 10.23 14.54 -3.97
CA LYS A 130 11.63 14.25 -4.31
C LYS A 130 11.66 13.22 -5.43
N ALA A 131 12.68 13.27 -6.27
CA ALA A 131 12.94 12.19 -7.20
C ALA A 131 13.23 10.89 -6.43
N PRO A 132 12.78 9.73 -6.93
CA PRO A 132 13.13 8.46 -6.33
C PRO A 132 14.64 8.23 -6.40
N THR A 133 15.21 7.71 -5.33
CA THR A 133 16.64 7.43 -5.21
C THR A 133 16.87 6.10 -4.52
N ARG A 134 18.03 5.49 -4.78
CA ARG A 134 18.49 4.32 -4.01
C ARG A 134 18.75 4.70 -2.56
N GLY A 135 18.69 3.70 -1.71
CA GLY A 135 19.02 3.81 -0.30
C GLY A 135 18.81 2.48 0.42
N PRO A 136 19.28 2.35 1.68
CA PRO A 136 19.29 1.07 2.38
C PRO A 136 17.92 0.36 2.42
N LEU A 137 16.82 1.07 2.64
CA LEU A 137 15.48 0.49 2.63
C LEU A 137 15.07 0.00 1.23
N VAL A 138 15.35 0.79 0.19
CA VAL A 138 15.07 0.42 -1.21
C VAL A 138 15.91 -0.79 -1.63
N ASP A 139 17.21 -0.78 -1.27
CA ASP A 139 18.13 -1.87 -1.60
C ASP A 139 17.79 -3.17 -0.87
N ARG A 140 17.19 -3.09 0.34
CA ARG A 140 16.77 -4.24 1.15
C ARG A 140 15.39 -4.76 0.76
N ALA A 141 14.52 -3.92 0.16
CA ALA A 141 13.15 -4.27 -0.10
C ALA A 141 13.01 -5.45 -1.09
N ASP A 142 12.09 -6.36 -0.79
CA ASP A 142 11.67 -7.46 -1.67
C ASP A 142 10.51 -7.03 -2.56
N LEU A 143 9.66 -6.12 -2.03
CA LEU A 143 8.55 -5.53 -2.76
C LEU A 143 8.43 -4.05 -2.41
N ILE A 144 8.20 -3.21 -3.41
CA ILE A 144 8.00 -1.77 -3.25
C ILE A 144 6.65 -1.38 -3.86
N GLY A 145 5.84 -0.68 -3.08
CA GLY A 145 4.61 -0.04 -3.55
C GLY A 145 4.79 1.46 -3.71
N VAL A 146 4.38 2.02 -4.83
CA VAL A 146 4.40 3.46 -5.08
C VAL A 146 3.22 3.86 -5.96
N SER A 147 2.69 5.07 -5.75
CA SER A 147 1.66 5.62 -6.64
C SER A 147 2.31 6.44 -7.77
N ARG A 148 1.70 6.40 -8.95
CA ARG A 148 2.05 7.28 -10.06
C ARG A 148 2.02 8.75 -9.63
N GLY A 149 1.08 9.09 -8.76
CA GLY A 149 0.94 10.43 -8.20
C GLY A 149 2.11 10.88 -7.32
N ASP A 150 2.86 9.96 -6.71
CA ASP A 150 4.01 10.27 -5.86
C ASP A 150 5.31 10.45 -6.69
N LEU A 151 5.32 9.99 -7.92
CA LEU A 151 6.46 10.10 -8.83
C LEU A 151 6.45 11.44 -9.58
N GLY A 152 7.63 11.91 -9.98
CA GLY A 152 7.77 13.06 -10.87
C GLY A 152 7.19 12.78 -12.27
N LYS A 153 6.76 13.83 -12.96
CA LYS A 153 6.32 13.71 -14.37
C LYS A 153 7.44 13.11 -15.22
N GLY A 154 7.10 12.05 -15.96
CA GLY A 154 8.02 11.39 -16.89
C GLY A 154 8.89 10.28 -16.28
N THR A 155 8.77 9.97 -14.97
CA THR A 155 9.47 8.82 -14.39
C THR A 155 8.96 7.53 -15.04
N GLY A 156 9.80 6.90 -15.84
CA GLY A 156 9.51 5.66 -16.57
C GLY A 156 9.87 4.40 -15.80
N LEU A 157 9.40 3.24 -16.28
CA LEU A 157 9.69 1.95 -15.64
C LEU A 157 11.20 1.63 -15.67
N ASP A 158 11.89 1.95 -16.76
CA ASP A 158 13.34 1.74 -16.88
C ASP A 158 14.14 2.55 -15.85
N GLU A 159 13.68 3.78 -15.55
CA GLU A 159 14.30 4.60 -14.50
C GLU A 159 14.10 3.99 -13.14
N LEU A 160 12.87 3.55 -12.83
CA LEU A 160 12.56 2.86 -11.57
C LEU A 160 13.36 1.57 -11.46
N ASN A 161 13.42 0.76 -12.54
CA ASN A 161 14.18 -0.49 -12.57
C ASN A 161 15.66 -0.29 -12.18
N LYS A 162 16.31 0.79 -12.67
CA LYS A 162 17.70 1.09 -12.36
C LYS A 162 17.97 1.42 -10.90
N LEU A 163 16.93 1.83 -10.16
CA LEU A 163 17.02 2.14 -8.74
C LEU A 163 16.85 0.92 -7.85
N LEU A 164 16.40 -0.21 -8.40
CA LEU A 164 16.05 -1.40 -7.66
C LEU A 164 17.14 -2.47 -7.74
N ARG A 165 17.23 -3.31 -6.73
CA ARG A 165 18.04 -4.52 -6.77
C ARG A 165 17.37 -5.53 -7.71
N PRO A 166 18.12 -6.26 -8.54
CA PRO A 166 17.56 -7.37 -9.32
C PRO A 166 16.82 -8.35 -8.43
N GLY A 167 15.61 -8.73 -8.83
CA GLY A 167 14.68 -9.55 -8.06
C GLY A 167 13.73 -8.76 -7.14
N THR A 168 13.94 -7.46 -6.94
CA THR A 168 12.95 -6.61 -6.26
C THR A 168 11.73 -6.45 -7.14
N ARG A 169 10.54 -6.55 -6.54
CA ARG A 169 9.28 -6.33 -7.23
C ARG A 169 8.76 -4.93 -6.93
N LEU A 170 8.24 -4.27 -7.95
CA LEU A 170 7.61 -2.97 -7.79
C LEU A 170 6.16 -3.04 -8.24
N VAL A 171 5.26 -2.48 -7.43
CA VAL A 171 3.86 -2.27 -7.79
C VAL A 171 3.63 -0.77 -7.91
N LEU A 172 3.25 -0.35 -9.11
CA LEU A 172 2.90 1.02 -9.44
C LEU A 172 1.39 1.14 -9.53
N THR A 173 0.79 1.83 -8.56
CA THR A 173 -0.65 2.10 -8.54
C THR A 173 -0.96 3.41 -9.28
N ASP A 174 -2.12 3.48 -9.94
CA ASP A 174 -2.59 4.67 -10.67
C ASP A 174 -4.07 4.99 -10.39
N GLY A 175 -4.50 4.80 -9.14
CA GLY A 175 -5.85 5.11 -8.68
C GLY A 175 -6.92 4.43 -9.52
N ILE A 176 -7.80 5.23 -10.14
CA ILE A 176 -8.91 4.75 -10.98
C ILE A 176 -8.45 4.09 -12.29
N HIS A 177 -7.18 4.19 -12.63
CA HIS A 177 -6.60 3.57 -13.83
C HIS A 177 -5.96 2.20 -13.54
N GLY A 178 -6.11 1.68 -12.31
CA GLY A 178 -5.50 0.41 -11.92
C GLY A 178 -4.01 0.53 -11.64
N GLY A 179 -3.21 -0.28 -12.33
CA GLY A 179 -1.77 -0.24 -12.15
C GLY A 179 -1.05 -1.43 -12.77
N LEU A 180 0.22 -1.56 -12.43
CA LEU A 180 1.05 -2.66 -12.88
C LEU A 180 2.06 -3.09 -11.81
N ALA A 181 2.51 -4.33 -11.90
CA ALA A 181 3.65 -4.85 -11.15
C ALA A 181 4.72 -5.34 -12.12
N PHE A 182 5.98 -5.21 -11.74
CA PHE A 182 7.10 -5.81 -12.48
C PHE A 182 8.20 -6.28 -11.53
N GLU A 183 9.08 -7.13 -12.04
CA GLU A 183 10.31 -7.53 -11.38
C GLU A 183 11.49 -6.75 -11.97
N ALA A 184 12.31 -6.16 -11.10
CA ALA A 184 13.52 -5.48 -11.53
C ALA A 184 14.59 -6.48 -11.93
N THR A 185 15.21 -6.26 -13.09
CA THR A 185 16.34 -7.08 -13.58
C THR A 185 17.49 -6.21 -14.08
N THR A 186 18.64 -6.84 -14.32
CA THR A 186 19.80 -6.15 -14.91
C THR A 186 19.57 -5.69 -16.36
N ARG A 187 18.51 -6.20 -17.00
CA ARG A 187 18.20 -5.89 -18.42
C ARG A 187 17.01 -4.95 -18.58
N GLY A 188 16.32 -4.61 -17.48
CA GLY A 188 15.10 -3.80 -17.48
C GLY A 188 13.96 -4.48 -16.71
N PRO A 189 12.76 -3.88 -16.69
CA PRO A 189 11.58 -4.50 -16.11
C PRO A 189 11.25 -5.83 -16.76
N ALA A 190 10.87 -6.83 -15.98
CA ALA A 190 10.44 -8.15 -16.44
C ALA A 190 9.18 -8.60 -15.70
N ASN A 191 8.52 -9.65 -16.18
CA ASN A 191 7.34 -10.23 -15.55
C ASN A 191 6.25 -9.20 -15.26
N GLU A 192 5.99 -8.31 -16.22
CA GLU A 192 4.98 -7.25 -16.06
C GLU A 192 3.57 -7.85 -15.99
N VAL A 193 2.83 -7.44 -14.96
CA VAL A 193 1.43 -7.82 -14.73
C VAL A 193 0.64 -6.55 -14.52
N THR A 194 -0.32 -6.27 -15.41
CA THR A 194 -1.27 -5.18 -15.25
C THR A 194 -2.51 -5.63 -14.51
N TYR A 195 -3.19 -4.69 -13.86
CA TYR A 195 -4.48 -4.93 -13.22
C TYR A 195 -5.38 -3.71 -13.39
N ASP A 196 -6.68 -3.96 -13.52
CA ASP A 196 -7.69 -2.92 -13.61
C ASP A 196 -8.06 -2.40 -12.22
N SER A 197 -8.50 -1.14 -12.16
CA SER A 197 -9.12 -0.62 -10.95
C SER A 197 -10.46 -1.31 -10.68
N ILE A 198 -10.81 -1.40 -9.41
CA ILE A 198 -12.14 -1.84 -8.99
C ILE A 198 -13.04 -0.59 -8.87
N PRO A 199 -14.21 -0.58 -9.51
CA PRO A 199 -15.14 0.54 -9.39
C PRO A 199 -15.48 0.84 -7.92
N SER A 200 -15.41 2.10 -7.54
CA SER A 200 -15.67 2.54 -6.17
C SER A 200 -16.21 3.97 -6.14
N ARG A 201 -16.97 4.27 -5.09
CA ARG A 201 -17.38 5.64 -4.80
C ARG A 201 -16.39 6.25 -3.82
N GLN A 202 -15.47 7.06 -4.32
CA GLN A 202 -14.47 7.70 -3.48
C GLN A 202 -15.10 8.70 -2.51
N VAL A 203 -14.87 8.48 -1.22
CA VAL A 203 -15.24 9.35 -0.09
C VAL A 203 -13.97 9.92 0.57
N ASP A 204 -13.02 9.05 0.92
CA ASP A 204 -11.73 9.44 1.49
C ASP A 204 -10.62 8.53 0.94
N SER A 205 -9.65 9.10 0.25
CA SER A 205 -8.52 8.34 -0.33
C SER A 205 -7.38 8.09 0.65
N THR A 206 -7.50 8.56 1.90
CA THR A 206 -6.43 8.43 2.90
C THR A 206 -6.19 6.97 3.25
N GLY A 207 -4.95 6.53 3.14
CA GLY A 207 -4.54 5.17 3.50
C GLY A 207 -4.89 4.08 2.48
N ALA A 208 -5.53 4.41 1.35
CA ALA A 208 -5.88 3.41 0.32
C ALA A 208 -4.66 2.65 -0.20
N GLY A 209 -3.53 3.34 -0.42
CA GLY A 209 -2.27 2.71 -0.81
C GLY A 209 -1.70 1.79 0.27
N ASP A 210 -1.82 2.16 1.55
CA ASP A 210 -1.42 1.34 2.69
C ASP A 210 -2.28 0.06 2.79
N VAL A 211 -3.61 0.21 2.61
CA VAL A 211 -4.55 -0.92 2.60
C VAL A 211 -4.28 -1.85 1.43
N PHE A 212 -4.08 -1.28 0.22
CA PHE A 212 -3.69 -2.06 -0.96
C PHE A 212 -2.43 -2.87 -0.71
N LEU A 213 -1.38 -2.23 -0.20
CA LEU A 213 -0.09 -2.89 0.03
C LEU A 213 -0.20 -3.98 1.11
N ALA A 214 -0.92 -3.72 2.20
CA ALA A 214 -1.18 -4.71 3.24
C ALA A 214 -2.00 -5.90 2.72
N ALA A 215 -3.02 -5.65 1.90
CA ALA A 215 -3.82 -6.71 1.29
C ALA A 215 -3.02 -7.55 0.30
N LEU A 216 -2.11 -6.93 -0.45
CA LEU A 216 -1.20 -7.63 -1.35
C LEU A 216 -0.27 -8.57 -0.58
N VAL A 217 0.29 -8.11 0.53
CA VAL A 217 1.13 -8.93 1.40
C VAL A 217 0.32 -10.05 2.05
N ALA A 218 -0.90 -9.78 2.49
CA ALA A 218 -1.80 -10.80 3.04
C ALA A 218 -2.07 -11.92 2.04
N ALA A 219 -2.43 -11.58 0.79
CA ALA A 219 -2.63 -12.57 -0.27
C ALA A 219 -1.36 -13.37 -0.56
N TRP A 220 -0.21 -12.72 -0.55
CA TRP A 220 1.08 -13.37 -0.73
C TRP A 220 1.39 -14.37 0.39
N LEU A 221 1.16 -14.00 1.66
CA LEU A 221 1.35 -14.89 2.81
C LEU A 221 0.35 -16.05 2.82
N ASP A 222 -0.92 -15.82 2.44
CA ASP A 222 -1.96 -16.85 2.39
C ASP A 222 -1.63 -17.98 1.40
N ARG A 223 -0.94 -17.67 0.32
CA ARG A 223 -0.47 -18.68 -0.63
C ARG A 223 0.62 -19.60 -0.06
N GLY A 224 1.13 -19.29 1.14
CA GLY A 224 2.25 -20.03 1.72
C GLY A 224 3.49 -19.96 0.83
N ALA A 225 3.68 -18.83 0.15
CA ALA A 225 4.66 -18.67 -0.91
C ALA A 225 6.06 -19.12 -0.47
N PRO A 226 6.63 -20.15 -1.09
CA PRO A 226 8.03 -20.46 -0.96
C PRO A 226 8.86 -19.26 -1.41
N THR A 227 10.06 -19.19 -0.95
CA THR A 227 11.02 -18.12 -1.32
C THR A 227 11.29 -18.03 -2.83
N GLU A 228 10.84 -19.00 -3.62
CA GLU A 228 11.13 -19.20 -5.05
C GLU A 228 9.99 -18.75 -5.98
N GLU A 229 8.79 -18.41 -5.48
CA GLU A 229 7.70 -18.02 -6.38
C GLU A 229 7.84 -16.59 -6.89
N PRO A 230 7.50 -16.38 -8.18
CA PRO A 230 7.47 -15.04 -8.77
C PRO A 230 6.44 -14.17 -8.05
N GLY A 231 6.69 -12.90 -7.97
CA GLY A 231 5.97 -11.85 -7.26
C GLY A 231 4.43 -11.89 -7.25
N PRO A 232 3.77 -10.76 -7.05
CA PRO A 232 2.32 -10.70 -7.03
C PRO A 232 1.72 -11.25 -8.33
N THR A 233 0.74 -12.14 -8.20
CA THR A 233 -0.06 -12.64 -9.33
C THR A 233 -1.16 -11.63 -9.67
N SER A 234 -1.80 -11.79 -10.84
CA SER A 234 -2.98 -10.99 -11.20
C SER A 234 -4.11 -11.13 -10.15
N ALA A 235 -4.26 -12.31 -9.54
CA ALA A 235 -5.25 -12.54 -8.49
C ALA A 235 -4.92 -11.75 -7.21
N ASP A 236 -3.64 -11.70 -6.80
CA ASP A 236 -3.21 -10.93 -5.64
C ASP A 236 -3.40 -9.42 -5.87
N LEU A 237 -3.07 -8.94 -7.07
CA LEU A 237 -3.24 -7.53 -7.44
C LEU A 237 -4.72 -7.14 -7.47
N ARG A 238 -5.58 -8.02 -8.00
CA ARG A 238 -7.03 -7.83 -8.00
C ARG A 238 -7.62 -7.83 -6.58
N TRP A 239 -7.16 -8.73 -5.72
CA TRP A 239 -7.51 -8.75 -4.30
C TRP A 239 -7.13 -7.43 -3.61
N ALA A 240 -5.89 -6.99 -3.79
CA ALA A 240 -5.40 -5.75 -3.23
C ALA A 240 -6.15 -4.52 -3.77
N ALA A 241 -6.48 -4.51 -5.07
CA ALA A 241 -7.28 -3.46 -5.69
C ALA A 241 -8.69 -3.39 -5.09
N ALA A 242 -9.34 -4.54 -4.82
CA ALA A 242 -10.64 -4.58 -4.17
C ALA A 242 -10.59 -4.04 -2.73
N ALA A 243 -9.55 -4.38 -1.96
CA ALA A 243 -9.35 -3.85 -0.62
C ALA A 243 -9.12 -2.33 -0.63
N GLY A 244 -8.28 -1.83 -1.55
CA GLY A 244 -8.05 -0.39 -1.73
C GLY A 244 -9.31 0.36 -2.16
N ALA A 245 -10.11 -0.21 -3.08
CA ALA A 245 -11.38 0.35 -3.54
C ALA A 245 -12.42 0.45 -2.40
N LEU A 246 -12.52 -0.55 -1.54
CA LEU A 246 -13.38 -0.49 -0.36
C LEU A 246 -12.90 0.55 0.66
N ALA A 247 -11.60 0.67 0.86
CA ALA A 247 -11.04 1.64 1.79
C ALA A 247 -11.40 3.09 1.42
N VAL A 248 -11.41 3.43 0.12
CA VAL A 248 -11.75 4.80 -0.33
C VAL A 248 -13.24 5.13 -0.20
N GLU A 249 -14.12 4.14 0.01
CA GLU A 249 -15.56 4.33 0.22
C GLU A 249 -15.91 4.67 1.67
N GLY A 250 -14.98 4.45 2.60
CA GLY A 250 -15.10 4.79 4.01
C GLY A 250 -14.36 6.06 4.39
N VAL A 251 -14.53 6.51 5.62
CA VAL A 251 -13.80 7.64 6.20
C VAL A 251 -12.85 7.14 7.29
N GLY A 252 -11.58 7.50 7.19
CA GLY A 252 -10.58 7.19 8.19
C GLY A 252 -10.38 5.69 8.44
N LEU A 253 -9.78 5.32 9.56
CA LEU A 253 -9.50 3.92 9.90
C LEU A 253 -10.75 3.02 9.98
N PRO A 254 -11.91 3.46 10.46
CA PRO A 254 -13.13 2.64 10.43
C PRO A 254 -13.49 2.11 9.04
N GLY A 255 -13.15 2.85 7.97
CA GLY A 255 -13.40 2.48 6.56
C GLY A 255 -12.51 1.36 6.02
N VAL A 256 -11.47 0.92 6.73
CA VAL A 256 -10.63 -0.20 6.30
C VAL A 256 -11.46 -1.48 6.24
N PRO A 257 -11.50 -2.20 5.08
CA PRO A 257 -12.32 -3.39 4.92
C PRO A 257 -11.78 -4.59 5.71
N ASP A 258 -12.67 -5.53 6.00
CA ASP A 258 -12.31 -6.87 6.45
C ASP A 258 -12.26 -7.87 5.27
N ARG A 259 -11.81 -9.09 5.55
CA ARG A 259 -11.71 -10.18 4.55
C ARG A 259 -13.04 -10.51 3.89
N ALA A 260 -14.14 -10.50 4.65
CA ALA A 260 -15.47 -10.83 4.14
C ALA A 260 -15.96 -9.79 3.13
N ALA A 261 -15.74 -8.51 3.43
CA ALA A 261 -16.09 -7.41 2.52
C ALA A 261 -15.32 -7.48 1.20
N VAL A 262 -14.02 -7.82 1.23
CA VAL A 262 -13.21 -7.98 0.02
C VAL A 262 -13.70 -9.16 -0.83
N ILE A 263 -14.01 -10.31 -0.20
CA ILE A 263 -14.57 -11.48 -0.89
C ILE A 263 -15.91 -11.13 -1.55
N ALA A 264 -16.81 -10.46 -0.82
CA ALA A 264 -18.11 -10.06 -1.34
C ALA A 264 -17.97 -9.13 -2.56
N ARG A 265 -17.11 -8.10 -2.48
CA ARG A 265 -16.85 -7.18 -3.61
C ARG A 265 -16.38 -7.91 -4.85
N LEU A 266 -15.46 -8.86 -4.73
CA LEU A 266 -14.96 -9.64 -5.85
C LEU A 266 -16.04 -10.53 -6.46
N ALA A 267 -16.88 -11.16 -5.63
CA ALA A 267 -18.00 -11.98 -6.10
C ALA A 267 -19.03 -11.15 -6.89
N ASP A 268 -19.38 -9.95 -6.41
CA ASP A 268 -20.30 -9.05 -7.10
C ASP A 268 -19.80 -8.66 -8.49
N ILE A 269 -18.52 -8.34 -8.62
CA ILE A 269 -17.89 -7.99 -9.90
C ILE A 269 -17.93 -9.18 -10.88
N ASP A 270 -17.64 -10.38 -10.39
CA ASP A 270 -17.67 -11.59 -11.24
C ASP A 270 -19.08 -11.88 -11.73
N HIS A 271 -20.11 -11.70 -10.90
CA HIS A 271 -21.51 -11.84 -11.28
C HIS A 271 -21.97 -10.79 -12.31
N GLU A 272 -21.54 -9.53 -12.19
CA GLU A 272 -21.85 -8.49 -13.17
C GLU A 272 -21.16 -8.76 -14.50
N GLY A 273 -19.93 -9.21 -14.49
CA GLY A 273 -19.18 -9.60 -15.70
C GLY A 273 -19.88 -10.72 -16.47
N GLN A 274 -20.34 -11.76 -15.77
CA GLN A 274 -21.08 -12.88 -16.39
C GLN A 274 -22.41 -12.45 -17.01
N LYS A 275 -23.17 -11.56 -16.37
CA LYS A 275 -24.43 -11.03 -16.90
C LYS A 275 -24.23 -10.24 -18.19
N ARG A 276 -23.17 -9.45 -18.30
CA ARG A 276 -22.86 -8.67 -19.52
C ARG A 276 -22.49 -9.59 -20.69
N HIS A 277 -21.69 -10.63 -20.47
CA HIS A 277 -21.32 -11.60 -21.50
C HIS A 277 -22.52 -12.47 -21.95
N GLY A 278 -23.40 -12.87 -21.03
CA GLY A 278 -24.59 -13.64 -21.34
C GLY A 278 -25.62 -12.85 -22.19
N SER A 279 -25.72 -11.53 -22.01
CA SER A 279 -26.63 -10.67 -22.78
C SER A 279 -26.13 -10.35 -24.20
N ASP A 280 -24.80 -10.37 -24.41
CA ASP A 280 -24.25 -10.16 -25.78
C ASP A 280 -24.33 -11.43 -26.64
N CYS A 281 -24.26 -12.60 -26.06
CA CYS A 281 -24.41 -13.86 -26.79
C CYS A 281 -25.85 -14.08 -27.30
N SER A 282 -26.86 -13.56 -26.58
CA SER A 282 -28.27 -13.67 -26.97
C SER A 282 -28.70 -12.71 -28.08
N ARG A 283 -27.90 -11.67 -28.37
CA ARG A 283 -28.21 -10.70 -29.45
C ARG A 283 -27.63 -11.06 -30.82
N SER A 284 -26.74 -12.05 -30.89
CA SER A 284 -26.11 -12.47 -32.15
C SER A 284 -26.92 -13.52 -32.94
N GLU A 285 -27.96 -14.12 -32.35
CA GLU A 285 -28.75 -15.19 -32.99
C GLU A 285 -29.98 -14.68 -33.74
N ASP A 286 -30.33 -13.40 -33.66
CA ASP A 286 -31.53 -12.83 -34.33
C ASP A 286 -31.15 -11.92 -35.52
N ARG A 287 -30.42 -12.45 -36.51
CA ARG A 287 -30.36 -11.87 -37.85
C ARG A 287 -31.24 -12.72 -38.78
N PRO A 288 -32.39 -12.25 -39.20
CA PRO A 288 -33.15 -12.95 -40.24
C PRO A 288 -32.40 -12.82 -41.57
N ASP A 289 -32.12 -13.96 -42.19
CA ASP A 289 -31.71 -14.06 -43.59
C ASP A 289 -32.72 -13.29 -44.46
N ARG A 290 -32.26 -12.24 -45.11
CA ARG A 290 -32.99 -11.61 -46.20
C ARG A 290 -32.41 -12.13 -47.49
N HIS A 291 -33.25 -12.97 -48.14
CA HIS A 291 -33.18 -13.28 -49.57
C HIS A 291 -33.45 -12.04 -50.42
#